data_d68d9ebcf1c637180b9d992555706fc9
#
_entry.id   d68d9ebcf1c637180b9d992555706fc9
#
_cell.length_a   1.000
_cell.length_b   1.000
_cell.length_c   1.000
_cell.angle_alpha   90.00
_cell.angle_beta   90.00
_cell.angle_gamma   90.00
#
_symmetry.space_group_name_H-M   'P 1'
#
loop_
_entity.id
_entity.type
_entity.pdbx_description
1 polymer ?
#
loop_
_entity_poly.entity_id
_entity_poly.type
_entity_poly.pdbx_seq_one_letter_code
_entity_poly.pdbx_strand_id
1 'polypeptide(L)'
;VNNRGAIKVFLCPSIDRPAGNGLDTSGLKELHSEVKHGGMVWTTLDPNPTHSVEEWTCGAFDCIAEAIDTEEMEVFHYHKAVIDTNYKLWHDTNSEFYHDFMHYFNRVSGFNDEYFARKNIPFDNGHVNVSSFTVNYEEYDGFEDRGELSFPNLPPNQWYMVDLFPGFNFNLRGSAYRSDTVTPLGPNKVLIEFRGYGLKKDTPEERQTRIKHHNSIWGPFGRNLHEDLIGVSGQGTTMREGTEARNILHGRHENSTIHDEVGMRHYYEAWAKFLGVSTSNPLGLTAEEVIAAE
;
A
#
# COMPACT_ATOMS: atom_id res chain seq x y z
N VAL A 1 -30.17 1.18 10.09
CA VAL A 1 -29.59 -0.02 9.51
C VAL A 1 -29.08 -0.88 10.68
N ASN A 2 -29.33 -2.17 10.67
CA ASN A 2 -28.82 -3.10 11.67
C ASN A 2 -27.52 -3.78 11.18
N ASN A 3 -26.89 -4.58 12.04
CA ASN A 3 -25.66 -5.33 11.73
C ASN A 3 -25.76 -6.29 10.54
N ARG A 4 -26.98 -6.61 10.10
CA ARG A 4 -27.24 -7.43 8.90
C ARG A 4 -27.62 -6.61 7.68
N GLY A 5 -27.41 -5.31 7.72
CA GLY A 5 -27.74 -4.41 6.62
C GLY A 5 -29.22 -4.12 6.41
N ALA A 6 -30.11 -4.75 7.16
CA ALA A 6 -31.54 -4.48 7.03
C ALA A 6 -31.90 -3.10 7.59
N ILE A 7 -32.72 -2.35 6.87
CA ILE A 7 -33.16 -1.02 7.29
C ILE A 7 -34.17 -1.17 8.42
N LYS A 8 -33.80 -0.71 9.62
CA LYS A 8 -34.68 -0.73 10.80
C LYS A 8 -35.41 0.60 11.06
N VAL A 9 -34.83 1.70 10.61
CA VAL A 9 -35.36 3.04 10.89
C VAL A 9 -35.21 3.92 9.66
N PHE A 10 -36.28 4.58 9.27
CA PHE A 10 -36.24 5.66 8.29
C PHE A 10 -36.13 6.99 9.03
N LEU A 11 -35.04 7.70 8.79
CA LEU A 11 -34.78 9.01 9.39
C LEU A 11 -35.46 10.18 8.66
N CYS A 12 -36.22 9.88 7.59
CA CYS A 12 -36.98 10.88 6.84
C CYS A 12 -38.48 10.68 7.05
N PRO A 13 -39.11 11.46 7.94
CA PRO A 13 -40.55 11.32 8.24
C PRO A 13 -41.49 11.73 7.11
N SER A 14 -40.95 12.34 6.05
CA SER A 14 -41.75 12.83 4.92
C SER A 14 -41.97 11.81 3.78
N ILE A 15 -41.49 10.60 3.93
CA ILE A 15 -41.70 9.54 2.93
C ILE A 15 -42.80 8.61 3.43
N ASP A 16 -44.03 8.88 3.07
CA ASP A 16 -45.14 7.92 3.16
C ASP A 16 -44.88 6.78 2.18
N ARG A 17 -44.43 5.65 2.71
CA ARG A 17 -44.33 4.42 1.93
C ARG A 17 -45.54 3.54 2.18
N PRO A 18 -46.18 3.05 1.11
CA PRO A 18 -47.31 2.13 1.25
C PRO A 18 -46.88 0.88 2.03
N ALA A 19 -47.62 0.51 3.03
CA ALA A 19 -47.43 -0.72 3.76
C ALA A 19 -47.56 -1.92 2.79
N GLY A 20 -46.53 -2.75 2.72
CA GLY A 20 -46.53 -4.02 1.99
C GLY A 20 -45.68 -4.10 0.72
N ASN A 21 -44.97 -3.07 0.31
CA ASN A 21 -44.12 -3.13 -0.87
C ASN A 21 -42.69 -3.53 -0.54
N GLY A 22 -42.41 -4.82 -0.40
CA GLY A 22 -41.08 -5.38 -0.63
C GLY A 22 -39.89 -4.77 0.12
N LEU A 23 -40.12 -4.19 1.30
CA LEU A 23 -39.02 -3.62 2.14
C LEU A 23 -38.04 -4.71 2.58
N ASP A 24 -38.42 -5.95 2.57
CA ASP A 24 -37.52 -7.10 2.86
C ASP A 24 -36.47 -7.30 1.76
N THR A 25 -36.75 -6.81 0.55
CA THR A 25 -35.79 -6.86 -0.58
C THR A 25 -34.97 -5.59 -0.73
N SER A 26 -35.25 -4.52 0.03
CA SER A 26 -34.51 -3.25 0.02
C SER A 26 -33.41 -3.14 1.05
N GLY A 27 -33.06 -4.23 1.72
CA GLY A 27 -31.92 -4.32 2.62
C GLY A 27 -30.58 -4.10 1.90
N LEU A 28 -29.56 -3.70 2.64
CA LEU A 28 -28.20 -3.69 2.12
C LEU A 28 -27.78 -5.13 1.83
N LYS A 29 -27.06 -5.32 0.73
CA LYS A 29 -26.44 -6.62 0.45
C LYS A 29 -25.37 -6.90 1.51
N GLU A 30 -25.44 -8.07 2.12
CA GLU A 30 -24.41 -8.54 3.03
C GLU A 30 -23.19 -8.99 2.21
N LEU A 31 -22.00 -8.51 2.59
CA LEU A 31 -20.75 -8.91 2.00
C LEU A 31 -20.03 -9.87 2.94
N HIS A 32 -19.35 -10.85 2.36
CA HIS A 32 -18.43 -11.68 3.12
C HIS A 32 -17.31 -10.79 3.68
N SER A 33 -17.06 -10.89 4.98
CA SER A 33 -16.11 -10.04 5.69
C SER A 33 -15.40 -10.79 6.79
N GLU A 34 -14.11 -10.50 6.93
CA GLU A 34 -13.25 -10.99 8.00
C GLU A 34 -12.54 -9.83 8.68
N VAL A 35 -12.21 -10.00 9.96
CA VAL A 35 -11.37 -9.03 10.70
C VAL A 35 -10.04 -9.66 10.96
N LYS A 36 -8.98 -9.11 10.36
CA LYS A 36 -7.60 -9.63 10.39
C LYS A 36 -6.60 -8.48 10.37
N HIS A 37 -5.33 -8.81 10.61
CA HIS A 37 -4.19 -7.92 10.41
C HIS A 37 -4.35 -6.53 11.04
N GLY A 38 -4.34 -6.50 12.38
CA GLY A 38 -4.46 -5.25 13.12
C GLY A 38 -5.90 -4.74 13.27
N GLY A 39 -6.88 -5.62 13.14
CA GLY A 39 -8.29 -5.28 13.30
C GLY A 39 -8.94 -4.66 12.05
N MET A 40 -8.31 -4.79 10.89
CA MET A 40 -8.87 -4.34 9.62
C MET A 40 -10.04 -5.22 9.18
N VAL A 41 -11.07 -4.59 8.64
CA VAL A 41 -12.23 -5.29 8.07
C VAL A 41 -11.98 -5.50 6.58
N TRP A 42 -11.77 -6.74 6.21
CA TRP A 42 -11.59 -7.18 4.83
C TRP A 42 -12.93 -7.63 4.27
N THR A 43 -13.23 -7.24 3.04
CA THR A 43 -14.49 -7.59 2.38
C THR A 43 -14.25 -7.97 0.93
N THR A 44 -15.11 -8.84 0.40
CA THR A 44 -15.11 -9.17 -1.02
C THR A 44 -16.51 -8.96 -1.62
N LEU A 45 -16.54 -8.61 -2.91
CA LEU A 45 -17.77 -8.54 -3.70
C LEU A 45 -18.19 -9.89 -4.26
N ASP A 46 -17.30 -10.90 -4.19
CA ASP A 46 -17.65 -12.27 -4.57
C ASP A 46 -18.68 -12.81 -3.60
N PRO A 47 -19.86 -13.24 -4.07
CA PRO A 47 -20.89 -13.81 -3.22
C PRO A 47 -20.52 -15.19 -2.67
N ASN A 48 -19.54 -15.86 -3.25
CA ASN A 48 -19.09 -17.20 -2.88
C ASN A 48 -17.54 -17.25 -2.83
N PRO A 49 -16.91 -16.51 -1.93
CA PRO A 49 -15.46 -16.49 -1.85
C PRO A 49 -14.93 -17.90 -1.52
N THR A 50 -13.91 -18.31 -2.25
CA THR A 50 -13.26 -19.62 -2.09
C THR A 50 -12.06 -19.56 -1.16
N HIS A 51 -11.64 -18.36 -0.76
CA HIS A 51 -10.46 -18.14 0.07
C HIS A 51 -10.80 -17.22 1.23
N SER A 52 -10.24 -17.51 2.40
CA SER A 52 -10.16 -16.59 3.52
C SER A 52 -9.17 -15.46 3.23
N VAL A 53 -9.15 -14.42 4.07
CA VAL A 53 -8.14 -13.36 3.97
C VAL A 53 -6.74 -13.92 4.15
N GLU A 54 -6.54 -14.85 5.08
CA GLU A 54 -5.26 -15.51 5.33
C GLU A 54 -4.73 -16.26 4.11
N GLU A 55 -5.61 -17.06 3.48
CA GLU A 55 -5.26 -17.77 2.24
C GLU A 55 -5.00 -16.82 1.07
N TRP A 56 -5.73 -15.70 0.99
CA TRP A 56 -5.51 -14.69 -0.04
C TRP A 56 -4.16 -13.99 0.11
N THR A 57 -3.79 -13.60 1.34
CA THR A 57 -2.55 -12.86 1.62
C THR A 57 -1.30 -13.75 1.60
N CYS A 58 -1.46 -15.07 1.63
CA CYS A 58 -0.41 -16.08 1.42
C CYS A 58 0.82 -15.91 2.33
N GLY A 59 0.65 -15.39 3.55
CA GLY A 59 1.76 -15.13 4.49
C GLY A 59 2.50 -13.82 4.26
N ALA A 60 2.05 -12.95 3.35
CA ALA A 60 2.73 -11.67 3.09
C ALA A 60 2.82 -10.78 4.35
N PHE A 61 1.90 -10.92 5.31
CA PHE A 61 1.90 -10.18 6.58
C PHE A 61 2.78 -10.77 7.67
N ASP A 62 3.32 -11.98 7.51
CA ASP A 62 4.07 -12.68 8.58
C ASP A 62 5.22 -11.83 9.12
N CYS A 63 5.86 -11.03 8.25
CA CYS A 63 6.96 -10.16 8.64
C CYS A 63 6.59 -9.05 9.64
N ILE A 64 5.30 -8.70 9.78
CA ILE A 64 4.81 -7.65 10.69
C ILE A 64 3.67 -8.13 11.58
N ALA A 65 3.24 -9.39 11.49
CA ALA A 65 2.08 -9.91 12.21
C ALA A 65 2.19 -9.69 13.74
N GLU A 66 3.33 -9.99 14.33
CA GLU A 66 3.53 -9.79 15.77
C GLU A 66 3.44 -8.31 16.19
N ALA A 67 3.77 -7.39 15.31
CA ALA A 67 3.70 -5.96 15.58
C ALA A 67 2.28 -5.41 15.49
N ILE A 68 1.42 -5.97 14.66
CA ILE A 68 0.09 -5.43 14.38
C ILE A 68 -1.06 -6.22 15.00
N ASP A 69 -0.87 -7.50 15.32
CA ASP A 69 -1.96 -8.39 15.78
C ASP A 69 -1.96 -8.64 17.30
N THR A 70 -0.95 -8.18 18.04
CA THR A 70 -0.82 -8.45 19.48
C THR A 70 -1.51 -7.42 20.36
N GLU A 71 -1.78 -6.22 19.86
CA GLU A 71 -2.38 -5.12 20.62
C GLU A 71 -3.45 -4.41 19.80
N GLU A 72 -4.44 -3.84 20.48
CA GLU A 72 -5.46 -3.04 19.82
C GLU A 72 -4.89 -1.76 19.21
N MET A 73 -5.14 -1.56 17.94
CA MET A 73 -4.76 -0.35 17.21
C MET A 73 -5.93 0.61 17.00
N GLU A 74 -5.60 1.86 16.74
CA GLU A 74 -6.56 2.87 16.29
C GLU A 74 -5.94 3.77 15.23
N VAL A 75 -6.78 4.28 14.34
CA VAL A 75 -6.40 5.27 13.34
C VAL A 75 -6.33 6.64 14.00
N PHE A 76 -5.17 7.28 13.99
CA PHE A 76 -5.00 8.65 14.49
C PHE A 76 -4.84 9.68 13.35
N HIS A 77 -4.57 9.22 12.12
CA HIS A 77 -4.35 10.07 10.97
C HIS A 77 -5.06 9.52 9.74
N TYR A 78 -5.68 10.41 8.99
CA TYR A 78 -6.31 10.10 7.71
C TYR A 78 -6.24 11.29 6.77
N HIS A 79 -5.76 11.06 5.56
CA HIS A 79 -5.86 12.03 4.46
C HIS A 79 -6.00 11.35 3.12
N LYS A 80 -6.35 12.14 2.11
CA LYS A 80 -6.53 11.69 0.73
C LYS A 80 -5.67 12.52 -0.21
N ALA A 81 -5.18 11.88 -1.26
CA ALA A 81 -4.60 12.55 -2.42
C ALA A 81 -5.33 12.10 -3.69
N VAL A 82 -5.68 13.06 -4.52
CA VAL A 82 -6.16 12.79 -5.88
C VAL A 82 -5.07 13.26 -6.84
N ILE A 83 -4.57 12.33 -7.66
CA ILE A 83 -3.44 12.57 -8.53
C ILE A 83 -3.83 12.28 -9.97
N ASP A 84 -3.37 13.10 -10.90
CA ASP A 84 -3.58 12.93 -12.33
C ASP A 84 -2.56 11.95 -12.93
N THR A 85 -2.72 10.67 -12.57
CA THR A 85 -1.87 9.56 -13.01
C THR A 85 -2.65 8.25 -13.13
N ASN A 86 -2.05 7.22 -13.72
CA ASN A 86 -2.61 5.88 -13.67
C ASN A 86 -2.31 5.22 -12.31
N TYR A 87 -3.27 4.48 -11.77
CA TYR A 87 -3.13 3.85 -10.44
C TYR A 87 -1.94 2.90 -10.35
N LYS A 88 -1.55 2.26 -11.44
CA LYS A 88 -0.40 1.36 -11.47
C LYS A 88 0.92 2.06 -11.19
N LEU A 89 1.06 3.34 -11.58
CA LEU A 89 2.26 4.12 -11.26
C LEU A 89 2.43 4.38 -9.77
N TRP A 90 1.34 4.47 -9.01
CA TRP A 90 1.45 4.50 -7.55
C TRP A 90 1.95 3.17 -6.98
N HIS A 91 1.49 2.06 -7.55
CA HIS A 91 1.99 0.75 -7.16
C HIS A 91 3.48 0.60 -7.51
N ASP A 92 3.89 1.02 -8.70
CA ASP A 92 5.29 0.98 -9.13
C ASP A 92 6.20 1.67 -8.09
N THR A 93 5.79 2.84 -7.59
CA THR A 93 6.50 3.59 -6.54
C THR A 93 6.71 2.76 -5.25
N ASN A 94 5.83 1.82 -4.94
CA ASN A 94 5.99 0.93 -3.78
C ASN A 94 6.76 -0.36 -4.11
N SER A 95 7.01 -0.65 -5.37
CA SER A 95 7.61 -1.93 -5.82
C SER A 95 8.95 -1.77 -6.54
N GLU A 96 9.35 -0.54 -6.85
CA GLU A 96 10.69 -0.19 -7.29
C GLU A 96 11.32 0.75 -6.24
N PHE A 97 12.62 0.74 -6.16
CA PHE A 97 13.35 1.52 -5.14
C PHE A 97 14.42 2.43 -5.74
N TYR A 98 14.45 2.59 -7.07
CA TYR A 98 15.33 3.56 -7.72
C TYR A 98 15.00 4.98 -7.32
N HIS A 99 13.72 5.33 -7.14
CA HIS A 99 13.28 6.63 -6.73
C HIS A 99 13.69 6.99 -5.29
N ASP A 100 14.04 6.02 -4.44
CA ASP A 100 14.52 6.26 -3.07
C ASP A 100 15.68 7.25 -3.02
N PHE A 101 16.48 7.34 -4.08
CA PHE A 101 17.52 8.36 -4.20
C PHE A 101 16.99 9.80 -4.30
N MET A 102 15.73 10.00 -4.63
CA MET A 102 15.09 11.33 -4.64
C MET A 102 14.76 11.78 -3.21
N HIS A 103 14.47 10.84 -2.31
CA HIS A 103 14.06 11.16 -0.95
C HIS A 103 15.18 11.73 -0.10
N TYR A 104 14.97 12.95 0.37
CA TYR A 104 15.90 13.57 1.31
C TYR A 104 16.10 12.72 2.56
N PHE A 105 14.98 12.21 3.12
CA PHE A 105 15.00 11.34 4.29
C PHE A 105 15.88 10.12 4.09
N ASN A 106 15.71 9.40 2.98
CA ASN A 106 16.47 8.18 2.70
C ASN A 106 17.97 8.46 2.47
N ARG A 107 18.30 9.59 1.84
CA ARG A 107 19.70 9.99 1.65
C ARG A 107 20.44 10.28 2.95
N VAL A 108 19.73 10.77 3.97
CA VAL A 108 20.33 11.12 5.25
C VAL A 108 20.36 9.92 6.20
N SER A 109 19.28 9.15 6.27
CA SER A 109 19.08 8.16 7.35
C SER A 109 18.93 6.71 6.89
N GLY A 110 18.77 6.47 5.58
CA GLY A 110 18.36 5.18 5.06
C GLY A 110 19.42 4.37 4.33
N PHE A 111 20.34 5.00 3.60
CA PHE A 111 21.25 4.27 2.72
C PHE A 111 22.46 3.70 3.46
N ASN A 112 22.34 2.44 3.82
CA ASN A 112 23.39 1.63 4.43
C ASN A 112 23.49 0.28 3.72
N ASP A 113 24.42 -0.58 4.16
CA ASP A 113 24.63 -1.89 3.53
C ASP A 113 23.39 -2.79 3.62
N GLU A 114 22.61 -2.72 4.71
CA GLU A 114 21.38 -3.47 4.86
C GLU A 114 20.31 -3.00 3.84
N TYR A 115 20.24 -1.70 3.59
CA TYR A 115 19.34 -1.14 2.57
C TYR A 115 19.59 -1.78 1.20
N PHE A 116 20.85 -1.81 0.75
CA PHE A 116 21.21 -2.34 -0.56
C PHE A 116 21.12 -3.87 -0.63
N ALA A 117 21.25 -4.55 0.49
CA ALA A 117 21.11 -6.01 0.58
C ALA A 117 19.64 -6.47 0.64
N ARG A 118 18.66 -5.56 0.77
CA ARG A 118 17.26 -5.92 0.80
C ARG A 118 16.83 -6.62 -0.49
N LYS A 119 15.77 -7.41 -0.36
CA LYS A 119 15.16 -8.14 -1.48
C LYS A 119 13.65 -8.01 -1.44
N ASN A 120 13.06 -8.08 -2.61
CA ASN A 120 11.64 -8.33 -2.75
C ASN A 120 11.37 -9.81 -2.48
N ILE A 121 10.36 -10.10 -1.69
CA ILE A 121 9.90 -11.45 -1.37
C ILE A 121 8.50 -11.60 -1.95
N PRO A 122 8.36 -12.24 -3.14
CA PRO A 122 7.08 -12.42 -3.79
C PRO A 122 6.27 -13.55 -3.12
N PHE A 123 4.96 -13.36 -3.07
CA PHE A 123 3.97 -14.33 -2.61
C PHE A 123 2.93 -14.54 -3.71
N ASP A 124 2.18 -15.63 -3.64
CA ASP A 124 1.08 -15.86 -4.59
C ASP A 124 0.12 -14.67 -4.64
N ASN A 125 -0.73 -14.63 -5.65
CA ASN A 125 -1.71 -13.56 -5.90
C ASN A 125 -1.11 -12.17 -6.18
N GLY A 126 0.20 -12.07 -6.43
CA GLY A 126 0.86 -10.80 -6.77
C GLY A 126 1.27 -9.96 -5.56
N HIS A 127 1.26 -10.54 -4.36
CA HIS A 127 1.70 -9.86 -3.16
C HIS A 127 3.21 -9.89 -3.02
N VAL A 128 3.75 -8.87 -2.37
CA VAL A 128 5.19 -8.75 -2.12
C VAL A 128 5.39 -8.19 -0.73
N ASN A 129 6.36 -8.71 0.01
CA ASN A 129 6.97 -7.93 1.08
C ASN A 129 8.43 -7.63 0.78
N VAL A 130 9.00 -6.71 1.52
CA VAL A 130 10.39 -6.30 1.36
C VAL A 130 11.13 -6.66 2.64
N SER A 131 12.27 -7.31 2.51
CA SER A 131 13.10 -7.62 3.66
C SER A 131 13.49 -6.35 4.42
N SER A 132 13.50 -6.46 5.75
CA SER A 132 13.73 -5.31 6.62
C SER A 132 15.16 -4.77 6.53
N PHE A 133 15.32 -3.54 7.00
CA PHE A 133 16.63 -2.93 7.22
C PHE A 133 16.55 -1.93 8.38
N THR A 134 17.71 -1.57 8.92
CA THR A 134 17.83 -0.58 9.99
C THR A 134 17.91 0.82 9.40
N VAL A 135 17.09 1.74 9.90
CA VAL A 135 17.08 3.17 9.53
C VAL A 135 17.73 3.97 10.66
N ASN A 136 18.71 4.80 10.35
CA ASN A 136 19.41 5.65 11.31
C ASN A 136 18.60 6.93 11.55
N TYR A 137 17.50 6.83 12.28
CA TYR A 137 16.58 7.95 12.52
C TYR A 137 17.24 9.14 13.22
N GLU A 138 18.21 8.91 14.06
CA GLU A 138 18.97 9.94 14.79
C GLU A 138 19.75 10.88 13.87
N GLU A 139 20.02 10.46 12.65
CA GLU A 139 20.69 11.30 11.63
C GLU A 139 19.72 12.25 10.92
N TYR A 140 18.42 12.14 11.20
CA TYR A 140 17.42 12.98 10.57
C TYR A 140 16.92 14.07 11.53
N ASP A 141 17.11 15.34 11.16
CA ASP A 141 16.74 16.50 11.96
C ASP A 141 15.30 16.42 12.46
N GLY A 142 15.12 16.51 13.76
CA GLY A 142 13.82 16.46 14.43
C GLY A 142 13.38 15.06 14.85
N PHE A 143 14.25 14.05 14.70
CA PHE A 143 14.03 12.69 15.18
C PHE A 143 14.99 12.28 16.30
N GLU A 144 15.89 13.14 16.73
CA GLU A 144 16.90 12.88 17.76
C GLU A 144 16.24 12.44 19.08
N ASP A 145 15.08 13.03 19.39
CA ASP A 145 14.32 12.75 20.62
C ASP A 145 13.24 11.67 20.45
N ARG A 146 13.22 10.94 19.33
CA ARG A 146 12.20 9.92 19.08
C ARG A 146 12.25 8.77 20.11
N GLY A 147 13.42 8.54 20.68
CA GLY A 147 13.66 7.44 21.59
C GLY A 147 13.49 6.08 20.92
N GLU A 148 13.21 5.07 21.71
CA GLU A 148 13.05 3.70 21.28
C GLU A 148 11.60 3.27 21.10
N LEU A 149 10.66 4.22 20.95
CA LEU A 149 9.25 3.90 20.75
C LEU A 149 9.06 3.10 19.47
N SER A 150 8.42 1.94 19.60
CA SER A 150 8.12 1.05 18.49
C SER A 150 6.73 0.40 18.62
N PHE A 151 6.37 -0.43 17.68
CA PHE A 151 5.26 -1.37 17.82
C PHE A 151 5.72 -2.64 18.55
N PRO A 152 4.80 -3.46 19.10
CA PRO A 152 5.17 -4.69 19.79
C PRO A 152 6.07 -5.59 18.94
N ASN A 153 7.08 -6.18 19.57
CA ASN A 153 8.01 -7.12 18.95
C ASN A 153 8.73 -6.60 17.68
N LEU A 154 8.76 -5.28 17.49
CA LEU A 154 9.46 -4.63 16.38
C LEU A 154 10.66 -3.82 16.93
N PRO A 155 11.87 -4.05 16.41
CA PRO A 155 13.00 -3.18 16.73
C PRO A 155 12.72 -1.72 16.34
N PRO A 156 13.08 -0.73 17.17
CA PRO A 156 12.68 0.68 16.98
C PRO A 156 13.12 1.30 15.65
N ASN A 157 14.22 0.84 15.12
CA ASN A 157 14.83 1.39 13.90
C ASN A 157 14.56 0.53 12.66
N GLN A 158 13.79 -0.55 12.78
CA GLN A 158 13.48 -1.42 11.65
C GLN A 158 12.36 -0.86 10.77
N TRP A 159 12.50 -1.08 9.48
CA TRP A 159 11.50 -0.77 8.48
C TRP A 159 11.03 -2.04 7.76
N TYR A 160 9.72 -2.14 7.56
CA TYR A 160 9.06 -3.23 6.84
C TYR A 160 8.03 -2.66 5.87
N MET A 161 7.82 -3.35 4.78
CA MET A 161 6.75 -3.03 3.83
C MET A 161 6.07 -4.31 3.34
N VAL A 162 4.76 -4.24 3.24
CA VAL A 162 3.92 -5.27 2.60
C VAL A 162 3.09 -4.58 1.54
N ASP A 163 3.18 -5.09 0.32
CA ASP A 163 2.43 -4.59 -0.83
C ASP A 163 1.48 -5.67 -1.32
N LEU A 164 0.19 -5.41 -1.24
CA LEU A 164 -0.84 -6.37 -1.61
C LEU A 164 -1.50 -5.96 -2.92
N PHE A 165 -1.47 -6.87 -3.87
CA PHE A 165 -2.26 -6.75 -5.08
C PHE A 165 -3.77 -6.64 -4.74
N PRO A 166 -4.57 -5.79 -5.40
CA PRO A 166 -4.17 -4.89 -6.50
C PRO A 166 -3.82 -3.45 -6.06
N GLY A 167 -3.87 -3.08 -4.79
CA GLY A 167 -3.65 -1.69 -4.44
C GLY A 167 -3.73 -1.37 -2.94
N PHE A 168 -3.10 -2.19 -2.12
CA PHE A 168 -2.92 -1.95 -0.69
C PHE A 168 -1.44 -1.97 -0.37
N ASN A 169 -0.95 -0.95 0.31
CA ASN A 169 0.39 -0.92 0.82
C ASN A 169 0.40 -0.70 2.32
N PHE A 170 1.28 -1.39 3.01
CA PHE A 170 1.49 -1.32 4.45
C PHE A 170 2.96 -1.04 4.73
N ASN A 171 3.22 0.02 5.46
CA ASN A 171 4.56 0.50 5.71
C ASN A 171 4.75 0.74 7.21
N LEU A 172 5.68 0.00 7.82
CA LEU A 172 5.93 0.02 9.25
C LEU A 172 7.37 0.46 9.51
N ARG A 173 7.54 1.58 10.19
CA ARG A 173 8.85 2.20 10.48
C ARG A 173 8.95 2.51 11.96
N GLY A 174 9.51 1.60 12.74
CA GLY A 174 9.66 1.82 14.17
C GLY A 174 8.35 2.28 14.84
N SER A 175 8.25 3.56 15.19
CA SER A 175 7.08 4.12 15.87
C SER A 175 5.92 4.52 14.94
N ALA A 176 6.07 4.45 13.63
CA ALA A 176 5.05 4.86 12.66
C ALA A 176 4.57 3.68 11.81
N TYR A 177 3.26 3.53 11.69
CA TYR A 177 2.62 2.55 10.82
C TYR A 177 1.60 3.25 9.92
N ARG A 178 1.68 2.96 8.62
CA ARG A 178 0.81 3.52 7.58
C ARG A 178 0.22 2.42 6.72
N SER A 179 -1.04 2.58 6.33
CA SER A 179 -1.59 1.86 5.18
C SER A 179 -2.08 2.82 4.11
N ASP A 180 -1.96 2.39 2.87
CA ASP A 180 -2.50 3.07 1.71
C ASP A 180 -3.53 2.18 1.03
N THR A 181 -4.59 2.80 0.51
CA THR A 181 -5.51 2.15 -0.41
C THR A 181 -5.63 2.97 -1.68
N VAL A 182 -5.65 2.30 -2.81
CA VAL A 182 -5.64 2.94 -4.13
C VAL A 182 -6.93 2.65 -4.86
N THR A 183 -7.63 3.70 -5.30
CA THR A 183 -8.88 3.58 -6.06
C THR A 183 -8.73 4.30 -7.40
N PRO A 184 -8.76 3.58 -8.53
CA PRO A 184 -8.75 4.23 -9.84
C PRO A 184 -10.05 5.01 -10.06
N LEU A 185 -9.93 6.31 -10.35
CA LEU A 185 -11.05 7.18 -10.73
C LEU A 185 -11.19 7.28 -12.27
N GLY A 186 -10.27 6.67 -12.99
CA GLY A 186 -10.20 6.64 -14.44
C GLY A 186 -8.81 6.25 -14.92
N PRO A 187 -8.57 6.18 -16.23
CA PRO A 187 -7.27 5.76 -16.76
C PRO A 187 -6.10 6.66 -16.32
N ASN A 188 -6.38 7.93 -16.06
CA ASN A 188 -5.39 8.95 -15.75
C ASN A 188 -5.70 9.70 -14.45
N LYS A 189 -6.44 9.08 -13.55
CA LYS A 189 -6.75 9.69 -12.25
C LYS A 189 -6.90 8.63 -11.18
N VAL A 190 -6.28 8.86 -10.05
CA VAL A 190 -6.28 7.95 -8.91
C VAL A 190 -6.59 8.68 -7.61
N LEU A 191 -7.37 8.06 -6.75
CA LEU A 191 -7.54 8.44 -5.35
C LEU A 191 -6.67 7.50 -4.51
N ILE A 192 -5.85 8.09 -3.65
CA ILE A 192 -5.06 7.36 -2.66
C ILE A 192 -5.50 7.82 -1.28
N GLU A 193 -5.79 6.89 -0.41
CA GLU A 193 -6.20 7.14 0.96
C GLU A 193 -5.15 6.60 1.91
N PHE A 194 -4.61 7.48 2.76
CA PHE A 194 -3.55 7.18 3.70
C PHE A 194 -4.09 7.16 5.13
N ARG A 195 -3.72 6.15 5.89
CA ARG A 195 -4.08 5.99 7.30
C ARG A 195 -2.85 5.79 8.15
N GLY A 196 -2.74 6.54 9.23
CA GLY A 196 -1.69 6.36 10.25
C GLY A 196 -2.28 5.72 11.50
N TYR A 197 -1.56 4.75 12.05
CA TYR A 197 -2.01 3.93 13.18
C TYR A 197 -1.11 4.09 14.40
N GLY A 198 -1.72 4.02 15.57
CA GLY A 198 -1.06 3.89 16.86
C GLY A 198 -1.75 2.84 17.71
N LEU A 199 -1.18 2.51 18.86
CA LEU A 199 -1.78 1.59 19.80
C LEU A 199 -2.82 2.31 20.65
N LYS A 200 -3.96 1.71 20.94
CA LYS A 200 -4.97 2.29 21.84
C LYS A 200 -4.42 2.58 23.24
N LYS A 201 -3.44 1.79 23.68
CA LYS A 201 -2.78 1.93 24.98
C LYS A 201 -1.68 2.99 25.03
N ASP A 202 -1.34 3.65 23.89
CA ASP A 202 -0.32 4.70 23.87
C ASP A 202 -0.61 5.76 24.93
N THR A 203 0.39 6.13 25.70
CA THR A 203 0.33 7.36 26.53
C THR A 203 0.20 8.58 25.62
N PRO A 204 -0.21 9.76 26.16
CA PRO A 204 -0.24 10.99 25.36
C PRO A 204 1.11 11.33 24.73
N GLU A 205 2.21 11.08 25.40
CA GLU A 205 3.58 11.33 24.96
C GLU A 205 3.97 10.38 23.83
N GLU A 206 3.70 9.08 23.96
CA GLU A 206 3.92 8.08 22.93
C GLU A 206 3.09 8.39 21.68
N ARG A 207 1.81 8.74 21.87
CA ARG A 207 0.94 9.15 20.78
C ARG A 207 1.47 10.38 20.06
N GLN A 208 1.95 11.38 20.78
CA GLN A 208 2.55 12.58 20.20
C GLN A 208 3.80 12.24 19.38
N THR A 209 4.64 11.33 19.87
CA THR A 209 5.82 10.85 19.14
C THR A 209 5.43 10.14 17.85
N ARG A 210 4.41 9.26 17.87
CA ARG A 210 3.91 8.60 16.64
C ARG A 210 3.37 9.61 15.64
N ILE A 211 2.59 10.59 16.09
CA ILE A 211 2.03 11.65 15.24
C ILE A 211 3.15 12.48 14.61
N LYS A 212 4.16 12.88 15.39
CA LYS A 212 5.32 13.63 14.91
C LYS A 212 6.07 12.84 13.83
N HIS A 213 6.38 11.57 14.11
CA HIS A 213 7.09 10.69 13.18
C HIS A 213 6.28 10.49 11.89
N HIS A 214 5.02 10.09 12.01
CA HIS A 214 4.14 9.90 10.85
C HIS A 214 4.03 11.14 9.99
N ASN A 215 3.77 12.31 10.59
CA ASN A 215 3.56 13.54 9.84
C ASN A 215 4.84 14.06 9.16
N SER A 216 6.00 13.84 9.77
CA SER A 216 7.28 14.28 9.19
C SER A 216 7.66 13.47 7.94
N ILE A 217 7.24 12.22 7.85
CA ILE A 217 7.53 11.34 6.72
C ILE A 217 6.35 11.28 5.75
N TRP A 218 5.16 10.94 6.26
CA TRP A 218 3.99 10.55 5.46
C TRP A 218 2.77 11.45 5.59
N GLY A 219 2.85 12.51 6.39
CA GLY A 219 1.80 13.53 6.39
C GLY A 219 1.71 14.26 5.06
N PRO A 220 0.66 15.07 4.82
CA PRO A 220 0.45 15.77 3.55
C PRO A 220 1.61 16.68 3.13
N PHE A 221 2.41 17.12 4.10
CA PHE A 221 3.63 17.91 3.91
C PHE A 221 4.88 17.17 4.40
N GLY A 222 4.77 15.87 4.61
CA GLY A 222 5.90 15.01 4.98
C GLY A 222 6.88 14.87 3.82
N ARG A 223 8.16 14.86 4.13
CA ARG A 223 9.20 14.92 3.10
C ARG A 223 9.27 13.70 2.21
N ASN A 224 8.92 12.52 2.71
CA ASN A 224 8.95 11.31 1.90
C ASN A 224 7.74 11.22 0.96
N LEU A 225 6.52 11.22 1.51
CA LEU A 225 5.30 11.07 0.71
C LEU A 225 5.09 12.19 -0.30
N HIS A 226 5.43 13.43 0.05
CA HIS A 226 5.24 14.56 -0.85
C HIS A 226 6.12 14.43 -2.12
N GLU A 227 7.33 13.91 -1.97
CA GLU A 227 8.25 13.66 -3.07
C GLU A 227 7.69 12.58 -4.00
N ASP A 228 7.13 11.49 -3.46
CA ASP A 228 6.43 10.44 -4.23
C ASP A 228 5.27 11.00 -5.06
N LEU A 229 4.40 11.79 -4.44
CA LEU A 229 3.23 12.35 -5.11
C LEU A 229 3.62 13.23 -6.30
N ILE A 230 4.69 14.01 -6.17
CA ILE A 230 5.24 14.84 -7.27
C ILE A 230 5.82 13.95 -8.37
N GLY A 231 6.62 12.94 -8.00
CA GLY A 231 7.24 12.01 -8.95
C GLY A 231 6.20 11.28 -9.80
N VAL A 232 5.23 10.67 -9.14
CA VAL A 232 4.17 9.88 -9.81
C VAL A 232 3.27 10.76 -10.68
N SER A 233 2.98 12.00 -10.26
CA SER A 233 2.23 12.96 -11.08
C SER A 233 3.00 13.33 -12.34
N GLY A 234 4.32 13.56 -12.22
CA GLY A 234 5.21 13.83 -13.35
C GLY A 234 5.27 12.66 -14.35
N GLN A 235 5.41 11.44 -13.86
CA GLN A 235 5.36 10.23 -14.69
C GLN A 235 4.03 10.12 -15.43
N GLY A 236 2.91 10.34 -14.75
CA GLY A 236 1.58 10.33 -15.37
C GLY A 236 1.44 11.34 -16.48
N THR A 237 1.99 12.54 -16.30
CA THR A 237 2.02 13.58 -17.34
C THR A 237 2.84 13.13 -18.54
N THR A 238 4.06 12.65 -18.33
CA THR A 238 4.94 12.16 -19.38
C THR A 238 4.28 11.07 -20.21
N MET A 239 3.62 10.13 -19.57
CA MET A 239 2.92 9.03 -20.27
C MET A 239 1.71 9.51 -21.09
N ARG A 240 1.00 10.54 -20.63
CA ARG A 240 -0.14 11.10 -21.37
C ARG A 240 0.28 11.92 -22.58
N GLU A 241 1.36 12.66 -22.47
CA GLU A 241 1.84 13.58 -23.51
C GLU A 241 2.52 12.85 -24.66
N GLY A 242 2.56 11.53 -24.64
CA GLY A 242 2.93 10.72 -25.78
C GLY A 242 4.41 10.76 -26.09
N THR A 243 5.26 10.57 -25.10
CA THR A 243 6.65 10.23 -25.38
C THR A 243 6.67 8.95 -26.22
N GLU A 244 7.60 8.87 -27.16
CA GLU A 244 7.79 7.66 -28.00
C GLU A 244 8.22 6.44 -27.16
N ALA A 245 8.61 6.63 -25.91
CA ALA A 245 8.93 5.56 -24.97
C ALA A 245 7.67 4.76 -24.63
N ARG A 246 7.48 3.67 -25.35
CA ARG A 246 6.32 2.76 -25.21
C ARG A 246 6.59 1.59 -24.28
N ASN A 247 7.83 1.41 -23.85
CA ASN A 247 8.28 0.29 -23.06
C ASN A 247 8.88 0.78 -21.76
N ILE A 248 8.40 0.25 -20.66
CA ILE A 248 9.10 0.30 -19.39
C ILE A 248 9.92 -0.99 -19.31
N LEU A 249 11.23 -0.86 -19.35
CA LEU A 249 12.12 -1.97 -19.08
C LEU A 249 12.18 -2.11 -17.57
N HIS A 250 11.55 -3.15 -17.08
CA HIS A 250 11.66 -3.55 -15.69
C HIS A 250 12.98 -4.28 -15.54
N GLY A 251 13.86 -3.73 -14.79
CA GLY A 251 15.15 -4.15 -14.35
C GLY A 251 15.62 -5.58 -14.57
N ARG A 252 16.51 -6.03 -13.72
CA ARG A 252 17.13 -7.35 -13.84
C ARG A 252 16.23 -8.46 -13.31
N HIS A 253 16.36 -9.66 -13.86
CA HIS A 253 15.59 -10.85 -13.44
C HIS A 253 16.10 -11.44 -12.12
N GLU A 254 17.32 -11.13 -11.73
CA GLU A 254 17.90 -11.54 -10.46
C GLU A 254 17.19 -10.84 -9.30
N ASN A 255 17.19 -11.45 -8.16
CA ASN A 255 16.75 -10.84 -6.90
C ASN A 255 17.97 -10.70 -5.99
N SER A 256 19.00 -10.01 -6.47
CA SER A 256 20.26 -9.84 -5.74
C SER A 256 20.27 -8.57 -4.90
N THR A 257 19.53 -7.56 -5.34
CA THR A 257 19.38 -6.27 -4.65
C THR A 257 17.92 -5.81 -4.66
N ILE A 258 17.62 -4.81 -3.85
CA ILE A 258 16.30 -4.17 -3.83
C ILE A 258 15.94 -3.48 -5.15
N HIS A 259 16.94 -3.13 -5.95
CA HIS A 259 16.77 -2.44 -7.23
C HIS A 259 16.55 -3.38 -8.43
N ASP A 260 16.42 -4.69 -8.20
CA ASP A 260 16.18 -5.65 -9.28
C ASP A 260 14.71 -5.74 -9.72
N GLU A 261 13.82 -4.90 -9.16
CA GLU A 261 12.42 -4.69 -9.54
C GLU A 261 11.56 -5.98 -9.60
N VAL A 262 11.93 -6.97 -8.80
CA VAL A 262 11.20 -8.25 -8.74
C VAL A 262 9.75 -8.03 -8.31
N GLY A 263 9.50 -7.10 -7.39
CA GLY A 263 8.16 -6.75 -6.94
C GLY A 263 7.28 -6.24 -8.06
N MET A 264 7.79 -5.33 -8.89
CA MET A 264 7.06 -4.80 -10.05
C MET A 264 6.70 -5.90 -11.04
N ARG A 265 7.66 -6.73 -11.44
CA ARG A 265 7.39 -7.82 -12.38
C ARG A 265 6.35 -8.78 -11.84
N HIS A 266 6.46 -9.16 -10.59
CA HIS A 266 5.50 -10.06 -9.93
C HIS A 266 4.08 -9.49 -9.91
N TYR A 267 3.93 -8.20 -9.62
CA TYR A 267 2.66 -7.49 -9.68
C TYR A 267 2.06 -7.52 -11.08
N TYR A 268 2.84 -7.18 -12.11
CA TYR A 268 2.33 -7.15 -13.49
C TYR A 268 2.00 -8.54 -14.03
N GLU A 269 2.71 -9.57 -13.62
CA GLU A 269 2.38 -10.96 -13.92
C GLU A 269 1.02 -11.36 -13.32
N ALA A 270 0.78 -11.03 -12.05
CA ALA A 270 -0.51 -11.25 -11.42
C ALA A 270 -1.62 -10.46 -12.12
N TRP A 271 -1.37 -9.18 -12.42
CA TRP A 271 -2.32 -8.33 -13.14
C TRP A 271 -2.69 -8.89 -14.50
N ALA A 272 -1.72 -9.34 -15.29
CA ALA A 272 -1.94 -9.98 -16.57
C ALA A 272 -2.74 -11.28 -16.45
N LYS A 273 -2.42 -12.11 -15.44
CA LYS A 273 -3.15 -13.34 -15.14
C LYS A 273 -4.62 -13.07 -14.85
N PHE A 274 -4.93 -12.06 -14.02
CA PHE A 274 -6.33 -11.68 -13.72
C PHE A 274 -7.08 -11.14 -14.95
N LEU A 275 -6.38 -10.50 -15.88
CA LEU A 275 -6.97 -10.05 -17.14
C LEU A 275 -7.04 -11.14 -18.23
N GLY A 276 -6.46 -12.32 -18.00
CA GLY A 276 -6.36 -13.38 -19.00
C GLY A 276 -5.44 -13.05 -20.18
N VAL A 277 -4.42 -12.21 -19.95
CA VAL A 277 -3.40 -11.82 -20.96
C VAL A 277 -2.02 -12.30 -20.55
N SER A 278 -1.05 -12.25 -21.46
CA SER A 278 0.35 -12.61 -21.19
C SER A 278 1.24 -11.38 -21.12
N THR A 279 2.19 -11.39 -20.19
CA THR A 279 3.25 -10.36 -20.10
C THR A 279 4.48 -10.68 -20.92
N SER A 280 4.63 -11.93 -21.39
CA SER A 280 5.87 -12.41 -22.00
C SER A 280 6.21 -11.78 -23.36
N ASN A 281 5.21 -11.21 -24.03
CA ASN A 281 5.41 -10.48 -25.29
C ASN A 281 4.28 -9.45 -25.52
N PRO A 282 4.20 -8.40 -24.69
CA PRO A 282 3.10 -7.43 -24.74
C PRO A 282 3.04 -6.64 -26.06
N LEU A 283 4.14 -6.60 -26.82
CA LEU A 283 4.24 -5.87 -28.08
C LEU A 283 4.17 -6.77 -29.31
N GLY A 284 4.14 -8.10 -29.12
CA GLY A 284 4.19 -9.06 -30.22
C GLY A 284 5.52 -9.02 -30.99
N LEU A 285 6.60 -8.54 -30.36
CA LEU A 285 7.92 -8.48 -30.98
C LEU A 285 8.48 -9.88 -31.23
N THR A 286 9.20 -10.04 -32.34
CA THR A 286 10.00 -11.24 -32.61
C THR A 286 11.24 -11.26 -31.69
N ALA A 287 11.85 -12.45 -31.52
CA ALA A 287 13.08 -12.55 -30.73
C ALA A 287 14.22 -11.68 -31.30
N GLU A 288 14.28 -11.49 -32.62
CA GLU A 288 15.26 -10.62 -33.29
C GLU A 288 15.01 -9.13 -32.95
N GLU A 289 13.74 -8.71 -32.94
CA GLU A 289 13.36 -7.33 -32.59
C GLU A 289 13.61 -7.02 -31.10
N VAL A 290 13.46 -8.00 -30.21
CA VAL A 290 13.81 -7.86 -28.79
C VAL A 290 15.32 -7.66 -28.63
N ILE A 291 16.13 -8.50 -29.29
CA ILE A 291 17.60 -8.42 -29.24
C ILE A 291 18.11 -7.12 -29.85
N ALA A 292 17.45 -6.60 -30.88
CA ALA A 292 17.85 -5.33 -31.51
C ALA A 292 17.47 -4.10 -30.66
N ALA A 293 16.62 -4.26 -29.65
CA ALA A 293 16.20 -3.18 -28.73
C ALA A 293 17.03 -3.12 -27.44
N GLU A 294 17.88 -4.12 -27.16
CA GLU A 294 18.86 -4.14 -26.10
C GLU A 294 20.19 -3.47 -26.57
#